data_24b9197fee2711d88e1dbe386e408fe3
#
_entry.id   24b9197fee2711d88e1dbe386e408fe3
#
_cell.length_a   1.000
_cell.length_b   1.000
_cell.length_c   1.000
_cell.angle_alpha   90.00
_cell.angle_beta   90.00
_cell.angle_gamma   90.00
#
_symmetry.space_group_name_H-M   'P 1'
#
loop_
_entity.id
_entity.type
_entity.pdbx_description
1 polymer ?
#
loop_
_entity_poly.entity_id
_entity_poly.type
_entity_poly.pdbx_seq_one_letter_code
_entity_poly.pdbx_strand_id
1 'polypeptide(L)'
;MEPRSVRRIVVFVTISVFSLALLAVLTDNGNERVEPNRIWGEKCSKSDIVINQGPTAPLPSGIPTYTVEIMNMCVSGCDISKIHLRCGWFSSARLINPKLFKRLRYNDCLVNDGRPLINGATISFQYANTFLYPLSVSSVVCV
;
A
#
# COMPACT_ATOMS: atom_id res chain seq x y z
N MET A 1 -57.27 17.40 -33.59
CA MET A 1 -57.63 17.71 -32.19
C MET A 1 -57.30 16.48 -31.34
N GLU A 2 -56.18 16.44 -30.70
CA GLU A 2 -55.89 15.39 -29.71
C GLU A 2 -56.74 15.64 -28.46
N PRO A 3 -57.35 14.58 -27.91
CA PRO A 3 -58.18 14.74 -26.73
C PRO A 3 -57.31 15.14 -25.51
N ARG A 4 -57.73 16.17 -24.82
CA ARG A 4 -57.03 16.72 -23.58
C ARG A 4 -56.65 15.68 -22.57
N SER A 5 -57.30 14.53 -22.60
CA SER A 5 -57.02 13.37 -21.70
C SER A 5 -55.65 12.72 -21.96
N VAL A 6 -55.28 12.55 -23.20
CA VAL A 6 -53.99 11.90 -23.59
C VAL A 6 -52.79 12.78 -23.19
N ARG A 7 -52.92 14.11 -23.29
CA ARG A 7 -51.89 15.07 -22.91
C ARG A 7 -51.59 15.02 -21.39
N ARG A 8 -52.63 14.85 -20.57
CA ARG A 8 -52.44 14.73 -19.12
C ARG A 8 -51.76 13.45 -18.71
N ILE A 9 -52.07 12.31 -19.36
CA ILE A 9 -51.45 11.01 -19.08
C ILE A 9 -49.97 11.03 -19.50
N VAL A 10 -49.63 11.63 -20.62
CA VAL A 10 -48.23 11.72 -21.09
C VAL A 10 -47.40 12.55 -20.11
N VAL A 11 -47.95 13.71 -19.62
CA VAL A 11 -47.26 14.55 -18.65
C VAL A 11 -47.04 13.84 -17.32
N PHE A 12 -48.00 13.07 -16.82
CA PHE A 12 -47.84 12.33 -15.57
C PHE A 12 -46.83 11.19 -15.70
N VAL A 13 -46.81 10.48 -16.81
CA VAL A 13 -45.84 9.41 -17.09
C VAL A 13 -44.41 9.96 -17.19
N THR A 14 -44.21 11.08 -17.85
CA THR A 14 -42.88 11.71 -17.97
C THR A 14 -42.37 12.23 -16.63
N ILE A 15 -43.23 12.85 -15.81
CA ILE A 15 -42.85 13.30 -14.44
C ILE A 15 -42.48 12.11 -13.56
N SER A 16 -43.22 11.00 -13.65
CA SER A 16 -42.95 9.79 -12.87
C SER A 16 -41.61 9.14 -13.26
N VAL A 17 -41.29 9.08 -14.54
CA VAL A 17 -40.01 8.53 -15.04
C VAL A 17 -38.84 9.42 -14.61
N PHE A 18 -38.97 10.75 -14.66
CA PHE A 18 -37.94 11.66 -14.19
C PHE A 18 -37.72 11.57 -12.68
N SER A 19 -38.77 11.40 -11.89
CA SER A 19 -38.64 11.22 -10.43
C SER A 19 -37.93 9.92 -10.06
N LEU A 20 -38.20 8.83 -10.78
CA LEU A 20 -37.51 7.55 -10.58
C LEU A 20 -36.03 7.62 -11.00
N ALA A 21 -35.70 8.34 -12.07
CA ALA A 21 -34.32 8.56 -12.49
C ALA A 21 -33.54 9.41 -11.48
N LEU A 22 -34.17 10.42 -10.88
CA LEU A 22 -33.54 11.26 -9.87
C LEU A 22 -33.28 10.50 -8.56
N LEU A 23 -34.20 9.60 -8.16
CA LEU A 23 -33.99 8.71 -7.01
C LEU A 23 -32.88 7.70 -7.23
N ALA A 24 -32.67 7.21 -8.45
CA ALA A 24 -31.57 6.30 -8.79
C ALA A 24 -30.19 6.99 -8.71
N VAL A 25 -30.11 8.29 -8.96
CA VAL A 25 -28.87 9.07 -8.87
C VAL A 25 -28.50 9.39 -7.41
N LEU A 26 -29.48 9.43 -6.49
CA LEU A 26 -29.25 9.69 -5.07
C LEU A 26 -28.88 8.44 -4.26
N THR A 27 -28.89 7.25 -4.86
CA THR A 27 -28.45 6.00 -4.22
C THR A 27 -27.07 5.54 -4.67
N ASP A 28 -26.29 6.46 -5.29
CA ASP A 28 -24.86 6.23 -5.42
C ASP A 28 -24.22 6.43 -4.04
N ASN A 29 -24.53 5.49 -3.14
CA ASN A 29 -23.76 5.30 -1.92
C ASN A 29 -22.34 5.02 -2.37
N GLY A 30 -21.47 6.01 -2.20
CA GLY A 30 -20.05 5.85 -2.32
C GLY A 30 -19.68 4.54 -1.65
N ASN A 31 -19.36 3.57 -2.45
CA ASN A 31 -18.74 2.33 -2.00
C ASN A 31 -17.34 2.77 -1.55
N GLU A 32 -17.24 3.33 -0.33
CA GLU A 32 -15.98 3.38 0.36
C GLU A 32 -15.48 1.96 0.38
N ARG A 33 -14.52 1.67 -0.50
CA ARG A 33 -13.71 0.47 -0.35
C ARG A 33 -13.04 0.59 1.01
N VAL A 34 -13.69 0.04 2.02
CA VAL A 34 -13.05 -0.27 3.29
C VAL A 34 -11.92 -1.20 2.94
N GLU A 35 -10.69 -0.68 2.95
CA GLU A 35 -9.51 -1.54 2.81
C GLU A 35 -9.58 -2.61 3.89
N PRO A 36 -9.60 -3.90 3.53
CA PRO A 36 -9.86 -4.98 4.48
C PRO A 36 -8.77 -5.16 5.54
N ASN A 37 -7.75 -4.30 5.57
CA ASN A 37 -6.58 -4.40 6.44
C ASN A 37 -6.52 -3.33 7.55
N ARG A 38 -7.49 -2.43 7.67
CA ARG A 38 -7.55 -1.51 8.81
C ARG A 38 -8.52 -2.04 9.85
N ILE A 39 -7.98 -2.53 10.96
CA ILE A 39 -8.76 -2.81 12.15
C ILE A 39 -9.19 -1.46 12.74
N TRP A 40 -10.46 -1.34 13.11
CA TRP A 40 -10.99 -0.13 13.74
C TRP A 40 -10.12 0.24 14.95
N GLY A 41 -9.47 1.42 14.91
CA GLY A 41 -8.60 1.94 15.96
C GLY A 41 -7.10 1.89 15.67
N GLU A 42 -6.64 1.21 14.62
CA GLU A 42 -5.24 1.25 14.21
C GLU A 42 -4.96 2.46 13.32
N LYS A 43 -3.95 3.25 13.71
CA LYS A 43 -3.53 4.45 12.97
C LYS A 43 -2.72 4.13 11.72
N CYS A 44 -2.20 2.93 11.57
CA CYS A 44 -1.36 2.49 10.46
C CYS A 44 -1.69 1.06 10.01
N SER A 45 -1.19 0.71 8.82
CA SER A 45 -1.30 -0.62 8.25
C SER A 45 -0.01 -1.02 7.52
N LYS A 46 0.10 -2.28 7.14
CA LYS A 46 1.23 -2.77 6.33
C LYS A 46 1.36 -2.03 5.00
N SER A 47 0.26 -1.59 4.41
CA SER A 47 0.23 -0.85 3.15
C SER A 47 0.80 0.57 3.25
N ASP A 48 0.96 1.10 4.46
CA ASP A 48 1.60 2.40 4.68
C ASP A 48 3.13 2.34 4.54
N ILE A 49 3.70 1.14 4.53
CA ILE A 49 5.12 0.92 4.23
C ILE A 49 5.27 0.54 2.76
N VAL A 50 5.95 1.39 2.01
CA VAL A 50 6.22 1.21 0.58
C VAL A 50 7.67 0.77 0.39
N ILE A 51 7.87 -0.29 -0.41
CA ILE A 51 9.18 -0.83 -0.75
C ILE A 51 9.41 -0.64 -2.24
N ASN A 52 10.49 0.05 -2.59
CA ASN A 52 10.98 0.17 -3.95
C ASN A 52 12.33 -0.53 -4.07
N GLN A 53 12.55 -1.23 -5.18
CA GLN A 53 13.82 -1.85 -5.50
C GLN A 53 14.19 -1.57 -6.95
N GLY A 54 15.48 -1.39 -7.21
CA GLY A 54 15.99 -1.22 -8.54
C GLY A 54 17.46 -1.60 -8.67
N PRO A 55 17.91 -1.98 -9.87
CA PRO A 55 19.30 -2.30 -10.11
C PRO A 55 20.17 -1.03 -9.97
N THR A 56 21.38 -1.24 -9.45
CA THR A 56 22.44 -0.24 -9.40
C THR A 56 23.73 -0.84 -9.95
N ALA A 57 24.83 -0.10 -9.94
CA ALA A 57 26.11 -0.59 -10.45
C ALA A 57 26.51 -1.92 -9.76
N PRO A 58 26.87 -2.95 -10.52
CA PRO A 58 27.29 -4.24 -9.95
C PRO A 58 28.58 -4.09 -9.13
N LEU A 59 28.86 -5.10 -8.29
CA LEU A 59 30.16 -5.19 -7.64
C LEU A 59 31.28 -5.34 -8.67
N PRO A 60 32.55 -4.99 -8.33
CA PRO A 60 33.69 -5.24 -9.20
C PRO A 60 33.81 -6.70 -9.66
N SER A 61 33.31 -7.64 -8.88
CA SER A 61 33.21 -9.06 -9.22
C SER A 61 32.14 -9.40 -10.28
N GLY A 62 31.31 -8.42 -10.66
CA GLY A 62 30.20 -8.60 -11.60
C GLY A 62 28.90 -9.06 -10.97
N ILE A 63 28.84 -9.27 -9.65
CA ILE A 63 27.60 -9.65 -8.96
C ILE A 63 26.61 -8.49 -9.04
N PRO A 64 25.36 -8.72 -9.52
CA PRO A 64 24.31 -7.71 -9.57
C PRO A 64 24.05 -7.09 -8.21
N THR A 65 23.82 -5.78 -8.18
CA THR A 65 23.52 -5.03 -6.95
C THR A 65 22.22 -4.28 -7.12
N TYR A 66 21.44 -4.25 -6.06
CA TYR A 66 20.13 -3.61 -6.01
C TYR A 66 20.08 -2.60 -4.88
N THR A 67 19.47 -1.45 -5.15
CA THR A 67 19.11 -0.48 -4.12
C THR A 67 17.68 -0.77 -3.65
N VAL A 68 17.49 -0.80 -2.35
CA VAL A 68 16.18 -0.94 -1.69
C VAL A 68 15.88 0.35 -0.94
N GLU A 69 14.69 0.86 -1.12
CA GLU A 69 14.14 1.99 -0.37
C GLU A 69 12.87 1.57 0.33
N ILE A 70 12.80 1.79 1.63
CA ILE A 70 11.65 1.48 2.48
C ILE A 70 11.16 2.77 3.09
N MET A 71 9.92 3.15 2.77
CA MET A 71 9.34 4.45 3.11
C MET A 71 8.10 4.28 3.97
N ASN A 72 7.97 5.11 5.01
CA ASN A 72 6.72 5.27 5.73
C ASN A 72 5.86 6.34 5.06
N MET A 73 4.81 5.90 4.38
CA MET A 73 3.86 6.75 3.64
C MET A 73 2.51 6.87 4.36
N CYS A 74 2.49 6.75 5.68
CA CYS A 74 1.26 6.84 6.46
C CYS A 74 0.57 8.20 6.27
N VAL A 75 -0.63 8.19 5.69
CA VAL A 75 -1.39 9.41 5.35
C VAL A 75 -1.87 10.15 6.60
N SER A 76 -2.12 9.43 7.71
CA SER A 76 -2.54 10.01 8.99
C SER A 76 -1.39 10.57 9.82
N GLY A 77 -0.14 10.47 9.33
CA GLY A 77 1.04 11.00 10.01
C GLY A 77 1.57 10.09 11.11
N CYS A 78 1.43 8.77 10.99
CA CYS A 78 1.86 7.82 12.01
C CYS A 78 3.32 7.39 11.84
N ASP A 79 3.99 7.14 12.96
CA ASP A 79 5.27 6.43 13.00
C ASP A 79 5.01 4.93 13.07
N ILE A 80 5.87 4.15 12.43
CA ILE A 80 5.69 2.70 12.30
C ILE A 80 6.95 1.99 12.77
N SER A 81 6.79 1.08 13.73
CA SER A 81 7.89 0.30 14.30
C SER A 81 7.74 -1.19 14.00
N LYS A 82 8.76 -1.97 14.38
CA LYS A 82 8.79 -3.42 14.26
C LYS A 82 8.35 -3.88 12.86
N ILE A 83 8.93 -3.24 11.84
CA ILE A 83 8.65 -3.56 10.45
C ILE A 83 9.37 -4.85 10.09
N HIS A 84 8.62 -5.90 9.81
CA HIS A 84 9.11 -7.18 9.34
C HIS A 84 8.77 -7.37 7.87
N LEU A 85 9.72 -7.92 7.11
CA LEU A 85 9.53 -8.26 5.70
C LEU A 85 9.61 -9.77 5.48
N ARG A 86 8.80 -10.26 4.54
CA ARG A 86 9.05 -11.54 3.89
C ARG A 86 10.21 -11.36 2.93
N CYS A 87 11.27 -12.14 3.12
CA CYS A 87 12.53 -11.99 2.37
C CYS A 87 13.15 -13.33 1.94
N GLY A 88 12.43 -14.44 2.11
CA GLY A 88 12.94 -15.77 1.76
C GLY A 88 14.27 -16.10 2.45
N TRP A 89 15.19 -16.67 1.70
CA TRP A 89 16.59 -16.93 2.11
C TRP A 89 17.49 -15.74 1.82
N PHE A 90 17.08 -14.53 2.18
CA PHE A 90 17.84 -13.32 1.87
C PHE A 90 19.31 -13.46 2.26
N SER A 91 20.18 -13.16 1.32
CA SER A 91 21.63 -13.08 1.52
C SER A 91 22.20 -11.99 0.61
N SER A 92 23.36 -11.47 0.96
CA SER A 92 24.03 -10.43 0.20
C SER A 92 25.55 -10.62 0.24
N ALA A 93 26.18 -10.56 -0.94
CA ALA A 93 27.64 -10.51 -1.05
C ALA A 93 28.19 -9.15 -0.62
N ARG A 94 27.36 -8.10 -0.59
CA ARG A 94 27.68 -6.79 -0.03
C ARG A 94 27.22 -6.72 1.42
N LEU A 95 28.06 -6.21 2.30
CA LEU A 95 27.67 -5.97 3.70
C LEU A 95 26.56 -4.92 3.77
N ILE A 96 25.56 -5.22 4.57
CA ILE A 96 24.46 -4.30 4.92
C ILE A 96 24.60 -3.95 6.40
N ASN A 97 24.39 -2.69 6.74
CA ASN A 97 24.34 -2.28 8.14
C ASN A 97 23.14 -3.00 8.82
N PRO A 98 23.38 -3.88 9.81
CA PRO A 98 22.33 -4.65 10.46
C PRO A 98 21.32 -3.80 11.22
N LYS A 99 21.66 -2.55 11.54
CA LYS A 99 20.72 -1.58 12.13
C LYS A 99 19.68 -1.06 11.11
N LEU A 100 19.98 -1.15 9.82
CA LEU A 100 19.05 -0.78 8.77
C LEU A 100 18.20 -1.95 8.33
N PHE A 101 18.86 -3.11 8.08
CA PHE A 101 18.21 -4.29 7.57
C PHE A 101 18.99 -5.55 7.92
N LYS A 102 18.33 -6.56 8.46
CA LYS A 102 18.93 -7.85 8.77
C LYS A 102 17.93 -8.99 8.66
N ARG A 103 18.38 -10.15 8.20
CA ARG A 103 17.61 -11.38 8.27
C ARG A 103 17.68 -11.95 9.70
N LEU A 104 16.53 -12.20 10.30
CA LEU A 104 16.41 -12.86 11.61
C LEU A 104 16.38 -14.40 11.42
N ARG A 105 15.65 -14.87 10.42
CA ARG A 105 15.47 -16.27 10.06
C ARG A 105 14.93 -16.37 8.64
N TYR A 106 14.66 -17.59 8.16
CA TYR A 106 14.01 -17.77 6.87
C TYR A 106 12.73 -16.93 6.77
N ASN A 107 12.60 -16.19 5.69
CA ASN A 107 11.44 -15.37 5.34
C ASN A 107 11.03 -14.31 6.39
N ASP A 108 11.97 -13.90 7.24
CA ASP A 108 11.75 -12.89 8.27
C ASP A 108 12.96 -11.96 8.39
N CYS A 109 12.82 -10.77 7.83
CA CYS A 109 13.82 -9.71 7.89
C CYS A 109 13.31 -8.52 8.68
N LEU A 110 14.16 -7.92 9.51
CA LEU A 110 13.84 -6.78 10.36
C LEU A 110 14.42 -5.49 9.78
N VAL A 111 13.58 -4.46 9.72
CA VAL A 111 13.90 -3.11 9.25
C VAL A 111 14.16 -2.19 10.43
N ASN A 112 15.15 -1.29 10.31
CA ASN A 112 15.49 -0.25 11.29
C ASN A 112 15.74 -0.78 12.71
N ASP A 113 16.18 -2.01 12.81
CA ASP A 113 16.41 -2.69 14.11
C ASP A 113 15.15 -2.72 15.02
N GLY A 114 13.97 -2.75 14.41
CA GLY A 114 12.67 -2.70 15.10
C GLY A 114 12.26 -1.34 15.63
N ARG A 115 13.11 -0.31 15.47
CA ARG A 115 12.82 1.06 15.91
C ARG A 115 11.80 1.73 15.01
N PRO A 116 11.08 2.76 15.50
CA PRO A 116 10.15 3.51 14.70
C PRO A 116 10.80 4.14 13.47
N LEU A 117 10.18 3.95 12.31
CA LEU A 117 10.40 4.72 11.10
C LEU A 117 9.42 5.89 11.12
N ILE A 118 9.95 7.10 11.25
CA ILE A 118 9.15 8.32 11.35
C ILE A 118 8.35 8.52 10.07
N ASN A 119 7.14 9.07 10.18
CA ASN A 119 6.30 9.39 9.04
C ASN A 119 7.06 10.21 7.99
N GLY A 120 7.00 9.77 6.73
CA GLY A 120 7.71 10.37 5.62
C GLY A 120 9.20 10.02 5.53
N ALA A 121 9.78 9.32 6.50
CA ALA A 121 11.18 8.90 6.45
C ALA A 121 11.38 7.70 5.52
N THR A 122 12.59 7.62 4.98
CA THR A 122 13.04 6.54 4.09
C THR A 122 14.32 5.91 4.64
N ILE A 123 14.36 4.59 4.63
CA ILE A 123 15.58 3.81 4.83
C ILE A 123 16.02 3.31 3.47
N SER A 124 17.32 3.45 3.17
CA SER A 124 17.91 2.95 1.94
C SER A 124 19.14 2.09 2.25
N PHE A 125 19.26 0.98 1.55
CA PHE A 125 20.43 0.12 1.58
C PHE A 125 20.60 -0.57 0.23
N GLN A 126 21.77 -1.18 0.04
CA GLN A 126 22.07 -1.98 -1.15
C GLN A 126 22.42 -3.40 -0.76
N TYR A 127 21.98 -4.36 -1.59
CA TYR A 127 22.44 -5.73 -1.48
C TYR A 127 22.93 -6.24 -2.84
N ALA A 128 23.83 -7.20 -2.82
CA ALA A 128 24.35 -7.87 -4.01
C ALA A 128 24.00 -9.35 -4.01
N ASN A 129 23.30 -9.78 -5.06
CA ASN A 129 22.95 -11.18 -5.28
C ASN A 129 22.70 -11.42 -6.77
N THR A 130 22.74 -12.68 -7.20
CA THR A 130 22.49 -13.07 -8.59
C THR A 130 21.05 -12.83 -9.04
N PHE A 131 20.11 -12.67 -8.11
CA PHE A 131 18.71 -12.39 -8.41
C PHE A 131 18.10 -11.38 -7.43
N LEU A 132 17.05 -10.72 -7.88
CA LEU A 132 16.25 -9.79 -7.09
C LEU A 132 15.34 -10.55 -6.12
N TYR A 133 15.41 -10.25 -4.82
CA TYR A 133 14.50 -10.83 -3.84
C TYR A 133 13.14 -10.11 -3.87
N PRO A 134 12.01 -10.84 -3.92
CA PRO A 134 10.69 -10.24 -3.78
C PRO A 134 10.42 -9.89 -2.31
N LEU A 135 10.74 -8.66 -1.91
CA LEU A 135 10.50 -8.17 -0.55
C LEU A 135 9.07 -7.67 -0.39
N SER A 136 8.40 -8.07 0.67
CA SER A 136 7.07 -7.60 1.02
C SER A 136 6.89 -7.45 2.52
N VAL A 137 6.04 -6.53 2.97
CA VAL A 137 5.78 -6.31 4.40
C VAL A 137 4.96 -7.46 4.96
N SER A 138 5.43 -8.07 6.05
CA SER A 138 4.73 -9.15 6.76
C SER A 138 3.97 -8.63 7.99
N SER A 139 4.58 -7.75 8.77
CA SER A 139 3.96 -7.16 9.95
C SER A 139 4.55 -5.81 10.30
N VAL A 140 3.78 -4.99 10.98
CA VAL A 140 4.17 -3.69 11.51
C VAL A 140 3.48 -3.44 12.85
N VAL A 141 4.00 -2.48 13.61
CA VAL A 141 3.37 -1.96 14.82
C VAL A 141 3.25 -0.45 14.71
N CYS A 142 2.05 0.07 14.91
CA CYS A 142 1.81 1.52 14.97
C CYS A 142 2.35 2.09 16.31
N VAL A 143 2.91 3.26 16.23
CA VAL A 143 3.44 3.99 17.41
C VAL A 143 2.63 5.24 17.66
#